data_eff9a65cf2e44f8f196f830d3a9c537c
#
_entry.id   eff9a65cf2e44f8f196f830d3a9c537c
#
_cell.length_a   1.000
_cell.length_b   1.000
_cell.length_c   1.000
_cell.angle_alpha   90.00
_cell.angle_beta   90.00
_cell.angle_gamma   90.00
#
_symmetry.space_group_name_H-M   'P 1'
#
loop_
_entity.id
_entity.type
_entity.pdbx_description
1 polymer ?
#
loop_
_entity_poly.entity_id
_entity_poly.type
_entity_poly.pdbx_seq_one_letter_code
_entity_poly.pdbx_strand_id
1 'polypeptide(L)'
;MLSDKKILVTGATGQIGFPLARFLAEKNEVWGVARFTDEQKKERLEELGVRTFTLDLNSKDYGTLPTDFDHVVHFAVFQGSEADYDLAISNNAEATGILMQHCRHAKSVLIASTNSVYKPNENPWHLHHESDPIGDSTVTHSPTYGISKISQEAVARTMSRVLDLPTTIARINASYGDNGGLPKYHCAAIAADKPIILRDSAPSPYSPIHETDLAQQVSYLLEAASTPSTIVNWCGDEVVTAEEWCTFFGSLLGKTPQLIYENVPGSQSGGAADPSFRKSITGPCKISWMDGMASFAEHHVK
;
A
#
# COMPACT_ATOMS: atom_id res chain seq x y z
N MET A 1 -5.11 -16.11 12.43
CA MET A 1 -5.20 -14.66 12.80
C MET A 1 -4.26 -14.44 13.97
N LEU A 2 -3.40 -13.43 13.92
CA LEU A 2 -2.42 -13.14 14.99
C LEU A 2 -3.16 -12.71 16.26
N SER A 3 -2.73 -13.23 17.42
CA SER A 3 -3.17 -12.81 18.75
C SER A 3 -2.01 -12.83 19.73
N ASP A 4 -2.08 -11.95 20.71
CA ASP A 4 -1.09 -11.85 21.80
C ASP A 4 0.34 -11.65 21.27
N LYS A 5 0.50 -10.83 20.24
CA LYS A 5 1.78 -10.47 19.63
C LYS A 5 2.10 -9.00 19.85
N LYS A 6 3.38 -8.68 19.94
CA LYS A 6 3.89 -7.32 19.92
C LYS A 6 4.27 -6.94 18.50
N ILE A 7 3.50 -6.03 17.89
CA ILE A 7 3.59 -5.72 16.46
C ILE A 7 3.96 -4.26 16.27
N LEU A 8 4.99 -4.00 15.47
CA LEU A 8 5.33 -2.66 15.02
C LEU A 8 4.64 -2.36 13.69
N VAL A 9 3.89 -1.26 13.62
CA VAL A 9 3.28 -0.74 12.38
C VAL A 9 3.86 0.63 12.09
N THR A 10 4.65 0.77 11.04
CA THR A 10 5.14 2.08 10.60
C THR A 10 4.20 2.69 9.58
N GLY A 11 4.14 4.02 9.51
CA GLY A 11 3.15 4.70 8.68
C GLY A 11 1.72 4.51 9.20
N ALA A 12 1.57 4.34 10.51
CA ALA A 12 0.28 4.06 11.17
C ALA A 12 -0.80 5.14 10.98
N THR A 13 -0.44 6.35 10.56
CA THR A 13 -1.39 7.43 10.22
C THR A 13 -1.78 7.45 8.74
N GLY A 14 -1.18 6.59 7.93
CA GLY A 14 -1.37 6.54 6.48
C GLY A 14 -2.66 5.85 6.05
N GLN A 15 -2.97 5.94 4.76
CA GLN A 15 -4.18 5.37 4.15
C GLN A 15 -4.36 3.89 4.48
N ILE A 16 -3.30 3.08 4.36
CA ILE A 16 -3.33 1.63 4.61
C ILE A 16 -2.96 1.32 6.05
N GLY A 17 -1.96 2.03 6.59
CA GLY A 17 -1.44 1.74 7.93
C GLY A 17 -2.46 1.97 9.05
N PHE A 18 -3.34 2.97 8.92
CA PHE A 18 -4.34 3.30 9.94
C PHE A 18 -5.38 2.17 10.14
N PRO A 19 -6.11 1.73 9.10
CA PRO A 19 -7.08 0.64 9.27
C PRO A 19 -6.42 -0.68 9.68
N LEU A 20 -5.19 -0.92 9.23
CA LEU A 20 -4.43 -2.11 9.64
C LEU A 20 -4.02 -2.06 11.12
N ALA A 21 -3.49 -0.93 11.59
CA ALA A 21 -3.11 -0.77 13.00
C ALA A 21 -4.32 -0.94 13.91
N ARG A 22 -5.48 -0.35 13.55
CA ARG A 22 -6.76 -0.53 14.24
C ARG A 22 -7.14 -2.01 14.33
N PHE A 23 -7.14 -2.72 13.20
CA PHE A 23 -7.53 -4.13 13.14
C PHE A 23 -6.60 -5.02 13.98
N LEU A 24 -5.29 -4.79 13.89
CA LEU A 24 -4.32 -5.57 14.65
C LEU A 24 -4.41 -5.31 16.16
N ALA A 25 -4.74 -4.09 16.58
CA ALA A 25 -4.86 -3.71 17.98
C ALA A 25 -6.03 -4.41 18.72
N GLU A 26 -7.00 -4.96 18.00
CA GLU A 26 -8.11 -5.71 18.61
C GLU A 26 -7.63 -6.91 19.42
N LYS A 27 -6.50 -7.53 19.05
CA LYS A 27 -6.01 -8.78 19.66
C LYS A 27 -4.51 -8.80 19.95
N ASN A 28 -3.80 -7.68 19.75
CA ASN A 28 -2.35 -7.63 19.87
C ASN A 28 -1.90 -6.33 20.54
N GLU A 29 -0.68 -6.31 21.07
CA GLU A 29 0.00 -5.09 21.45
C GLU A 29 0.59 -4.42 20.20
N VAL A 30 -0.02 -3.34 19.73
CA VAL A 30 0.42 -2.64 18.52
C VAL A 30 1.13 -1.34 18.86
N TRP A 31 2.31 -1.17 18.29
CA TRP A 31 3.08 0.08 18.33
C TRP A 31 2.98 0.75 16.96
N GLY A 32 2.32 1.92 16.91
CA GLY A 32 2.17 2.73 15.72
C GLY A 32 3.27 3.77 15.63
N VAL A 33 4.14 3.68 14.63
CA VAL A 33 5.22 4.62 14.40
C VAL A 33 4.91 5.54 13.23
N ALA A 34 4.98 6.85 13.47
CA ALA A 34 4.82 7.90 12.46
C ALA A 34 5.46 9.20 12.97
N ARG A 35 5.52 10.22 12.11
CA ARG A 35 5.97 11.57 12.51
C ARG A 35 4.91 12.34 13.33
N PHE A 36 3.67 11.89 13.30
CA PHE A 36 2.52 12.49 14.00
C PHE A 36 2.44 14.02 13.88
N THR A 37 2.54 14.52 12.64
CA THR A 37 2.33 15.96 12.34
C THR A 37 0.88 16.40 12.51
N ASP A 38 -0.04 15.44 12.59
CA ASP A 38 -1.47 15.61 12.85
C ASP A 38 -1.78 14.91 14.19
N GLU A 39 -1.96 15.71 15.23
CA GLU A 39 -2.21 15.21 16.59
C GLU A 39 -3.55 14.49 16.70
N GLN A 40 -4.58 14.89 15.93
CA GLN A 40 -5.89 14.22 15.94
C GLN A 40 -5.78 12.77 15.46
N LYS A 41 -4.94 12.50 14.48
CA LYS A 41 -4.70 11.12 14.02
C LYS A 41 -3.97 10.29 15.07
N LYS A 42 -3.08 10.89 15.84
CA LYS A 42 -2.38 10.23 16.94
C LYS A 42 -3.36 9.86 18.05
N GLU A 43 -4.13 10.83 18.55
CA GLU A 43 -5.17 10.63 19.57
C GLU A 43 -6.15 9.51 19.16
N ARG A 44 -6.60 9.54 17.90
CA ARG A 44 -7.51 8.51 17.38
C ARG A 44 -6.89 7.11 17.38
N LEU A 45 -5.58 6.97 17.11
CA LEU A 45 -4.89 5.68 17.22
C LEU A 45 -4.79 5.21 18.67
N GLU A 46 -4.51 6.13 19.61
CA GLU A 46 -4.43 5.84 21.04
C GLU A 46 -5.78 5.39 21.61
N GLU A 47 -6.87 6.04 21.21
CA GLU A 47 -8.25 5.63 21.55
C GLU A 47 -8.59 4.21 21.07
N LEU A 48 -7.97 3.76 19.97
CA LEU A 48 -8.10 2.43 19.40
C LEU A 48 -7.14 1.40 20.03
N GLY A 49 -6.41 1.77 21.08
CA GLY A 49 -5.48 0.89 21.80
C GLY A 49 -4.10 0.73 21.16
N VAL A 50 -3.75 1.56 20.17
CA VAL A 50 -2.43 1.58 19.55
C VAL A 50 -1.49 2.44 20.40
N ARG A 51 -0.35 1.90 20.80
CA ARG A 51 0.72 2.68 21.44
C ARG A 51 1.44 3.50 20.37
N THR A 52 1.36 4.82 20.43
CA THR A 52 2.00 5.69 19.45
C THR A 52 3.45 6.02 19.83
N PHE A 53 4.33 6.07 18.85
CA PHE A 53 5.72 6.47 19.01
C PHE A 53 6.12 7.42 17.88
N THR A 54 6.46 8.65 18.25
CA THR A 54 6.85 9.68 17.27
C THR A 54 8.29 9.45 16.83
N LEU A 55 8.49 9.17 15.55
CA LEU A 55 9.80 8.90 14.98
C LEU A 55 9.83 9.26 13.49
N ASP A 56 10.92 9.89 13.07
CA ASP A 56 11.34 9.92 11.67
C ASP A 56 12.22 8.69 11.41
N LEU A 57 11.75 7.79 10.55
CA LEU A 57 12.47 6.55 10.24
C LEU A 57 13.83 6.77 9.56
N ASN A 58 14.05 7.96 9.00
CA ASN A 58 15.34 8.35 8.43
C ASN A 58 16.35 8.82 9.50
N SER A 59 15.95 8.88 10.77
CA SER A 59 16.86 9.19 11.85
C SER A 59 17.84 8.02 12.08
N LYS A 60 19.05 8.35 12.54
CA LYS A 60 20.08 7.34 12.86
C LYS A 60 19.81 6.62 14.18
N ASP A 61 19.01 7.22 15.04
CA ASP A 61 18.73 6.72 16.38
C ASP A 61 17.22 6.63 16.60
N TYR A 62 16.75 5.44 16.91
CA TYR A 62 15.35 5.15 17.23
C TYR A 62 15.05 5.28 18.73
N GLY A 63 16.03 5.74 19.52
CA GLY A 63 15.88 6.07 20.94
C GLY A 63 15.34 4.92 21.76
N THR A 64 14.22 5.14 22.44
CA THR A 64 13.58 4.17 23.32
C THR A 64 12.54 3.28 22.63
N LEU A 65 12.46 3.28 21.30
CA LEU A 65 11.60 2.34 20.60
C LEU A 65 12.04 0.90 20.93
N PRO A 66 11.13 0.02 21.40
CA PRO A 66 11.48 -1.36 21.69
C PRO A 66 12.09 -2.10 20.49
N THR A 67 12.88 -3.13 20.75
CA THR A 67 13.52 -3.99 19.74
C THR A 67 12.94 -5.40 19.74
N ASP A 68 12.06 -5.72 20.68
CA ASP A 68 11.51 -7.05 20.97
C ASP A 68 10.14 -7.27 20.31
N PHE A 69 9.94 -6.76 19.10
CA PHE A 69 8.72 -7.00 18.34
C PHE A 69 8.68 -8.43 17.81
N ASP A 70 7.49 -9.06 17.90
CA ASP A 70 7.26 -10.34 17.23
C ASP A 70 7.20 -10.16 15.72
N HIS A 71 6.54 -9.09 15.25
CA HIS A 71 6.35 -8.82 13.82
C HIS A 71 6.48 -7.33 13.52
N VAL A 72 6.90 -7.03 12.30
CA VAL A 72 6.97 -5.67 11.77
C VAL A 72 6.15 -5.55 10.51
N VAL A 73 5.31 -4.52 10.43
CA VAL A 73 4.50 -4.19 9.26
C VAL A 73 4.87 -2.78 8.81
N HIS A 74 5.59 -2.68 7.69
CA HIS A 74 6.22 -1.43 7.25
C HIS A 74 5.42 -0.79 6.11
N PHE A 75 4.59 0.22 6.45
CA PHE A 75 3.79 1.01 5.51
C PHE A 75 4.26 2.47 5.37
N ALA A 76 5.24 2.90 6.16
CA ALA A 76 5.78 4.24 5.99
C ALA A 76 6.33 4.41 4.57
N VAL A 77 5.97 5.52 3.94
CA VAL A 77 6.36 5.84 2.57
C VAL A 77 6.53 7.34 2.42
N PHE A 78 7.54 7.74 1.66
CA PHE A 78 7.73 9.08 1.14
C PHE A 78 7.26 9.15 -0.30
N GLN A 79 6.36 10.08 -0.58
CA GLN A 79 5.87 10.41 -1.92
C GLN A 79 6.01 11.91 -2.10
N GLY A 80 7.13 12.34 -2.66
CA GLY A 80 7.39 13.75 -2.97
C GLY A 80 6.93 14.11 -4.38
N SER A 81 6.45 15.34 -4.57
CA SER A 81 6.09 15.88 -5.89
C SER A 81 7.31 16.33 -6.70
N GLU A 82 8.45 16.49 -6.05
CA GLU A 82 9.70 16.91 -6.66
C GLU A 82 10.55 15.69 -7.09
N ALA A 83 11.41 15.88 -8.08
CA ALA A 83 12.32 14.86 -8.58
C ALA A 83 13.61 14.78 -7.73
N ASP A 84 13.47 14.78 -6.40
CA ASP A 84 14.58 14.57 -5.47
C ASP A 84 14.75 13.07 -5.20
N TYR A 85 15.55 12.43 -6.01
CA TYR A 85 15.79 10.98 -5.96
C TYR A 85 16.56 10.57 -4.71
N ASP A 86 17.54 11.34 -4.26
CA ASP A 86 18.34 11.03 -3.07
C ASP A 86 17.46 11.06 -1.82
N LEU A 87 16.62 12.07 -1.68
CA LEU A 87 15.66 12.18 -0.59
C LEU A 87 14.66 11.01 -0.59
N ALA A 88 14.15 10.65 -1.78
CA ALA A 88 13.18 9.55 -1.90
C ALA A 88 13.82 8.19 -1.57
N ILE A 89 15.04 7.93 -2.04
CA ILE A 89 15.78 6.71 -1.75
C ILE A 89 16.12 6.64 -0.25
N SER A 90 16.59 7.73 0.33
CA SER A 90 16.91 7.79 1.76
C SER A 90 15.69 7.47 2.62
N ASN A 91 14.54 8.08 2.35
CA ASN A 91 13.33 7.88 3.14
C ASN A 91 12.65 6.51 2.91
N ASN A 92 12.69 5.98 1.69
CA ASN A 92 11.99 4.71 1.40
C ASN A 92 12.92 3.49 1.53
N ALA A 93 14.16 3.57 1.04
CA ALA A 93 15.05 2.42 0.99
C ALA A 93 16.00 2.35 2.19
N GLU A 94 16.80 3.40 2.44
CA GLU A 94 17.78 3.39 3.52
C GLU A 94 17.10 3.28 4.89
N ALA A 95 16.01 4.04 5.12
CA ALA A 95 15.22 3.96 6.34
C ALA A 95 14.64 2.54 6.57
N THR A 96 14.27 1.81 5.49
CA THR A 96 13.85 0.41 5.60
C THR A 96 15.00 -0.48 6.13
N GLY A 97 16.22 -0.27 5.64
CA GLY A 97 17.40 -1.00 6.13
C GLY A 97 17.67 -0.75 7.62
N ILE A 98 17.59 0.52 8.05
CA ILE A 98 17.77 0.90 9.46
C ILE A 98 16.66 0.27 10.32
N LEU A 99 15.41 0.31 9.88
CA LEU A 99 14.28 -0.32 10.58
C LEU A 99 14.48 -1.82 10.73
N MET A 100 14.84 -2.53 9.66
CA MET A 100 15.09 -3.98 9.71
C MET A 100 16.26 -4.33 10.64
N GLN A 101 17.32 -3.51 10.65
CA GLN A 101 18.44 -3.68 11.60
C GLN A 101 17.99 -3.48 13.04
N HIS A 102 17.14 -2.48 13.33
CA HIS A 102 16.58 -2.23 14.66
C HIS A 102 15.72 -3.41 15.13
N CYS A 103 14.88 -3.92 14.24
CA CYS A 103 13.96 -5.03 14.50
C CYS A 103 14.52 -6.41 14.11
N ARG A 104 15.84 -6.59 14.07
CA ARG A 104 16.51 -7.81 13.58
C ARG A 104 16.15 -9.11 14.31
N HIS A 105 15.51 -9.03 15.46
CA HIS A 105 15.06 -10.17 16.24
C HIS A 105 13.56 -10.49 16.04
N ALA A 106 12.88 -9.78 15.18
CA ALA A 106 11.50 -10.06 14.84
C ALA A 106 11.38 -11.43 14.14
N LYS A 107 10.24 -12.09 14.31
CA LYS A 107 9.95 -13.38 13.68
C LYS A 107 9.68 -13.22 12.17
N SER A 108 9.08 -12.10 11.78
CA SER A 108 8.88 -11.76 10.37
C SER A 108 8.64 -10.26 10.15
N VAL A 109 8.91 -9.84 8.93
CA VAL A 109 8.71 -8.47 8.45
C VAL A 109 7.84 -8.49 7.18
N LEU A 110 6.81 -7.64 7.14
CA LEU A 110 6.04 -7.34 5.94
C LEU A 110 6.40 -5.94 5.44
N ILE A 111 6.95 -5.86 4.24
CA ILE A 111 7.30 -4.61 3.57
C ILE A 111 6.23 -4.29 2.52
N ALA A 112 5.52 -3.18 2.70
CA ALA A 112 4.62 -2.67 1.68
C ALA A 112 5.44 -2.11 0.50
N SER A 113 5.40 -2.79 -0.63
CA SER A 113 5.85 -2.31 -1.94
C SER A 113 4.64 -1.87 -2.77
N THR A 114 4.77 -1.74 -4.05
CA THR A 114 3.75 -1.20 -4.94
C THR A 114 3.77 -1.89 -6.30
N ASN A 115 2.62 -1.95 -6.96
CA ASN A 115 2.52 -2.35 -8.36
C ASN A 115 3.31 -1.41 -9.31
N SER A 116 3.56 -0.17 -8.88
CA SER A 116 4.34 0.81 -9.65
C SER A 116 5.83 0.47 -9.80
N VAL A 117 6.32 -0.63 -9.25
CA VAL A 117 7.67 -1.14 -9.51
C VAL A 117 7.77 -1.83 -10.87
N TYR A 118 6.66 -2.33 -11.42
CA TYR A 118 6.67 -3.05 -12.68
C TYR A 118 6.94 -2.12 -13.87
N LYS A 119 7.69 -2.64 -14.82
CA LYS A 119 7.84 -1.99 -16.12
C LYS A 119 6.49 -1.95 -16.83
N PRO A 120 6.09 -0.80 -17.39
CA PRO A 120 4.87 -0.70 -18.19
C PRO A 120 4.83 -1.74 -19.30
N ASN A 121 3.67 -2.39 -19.50
CA ASN A 121 3.44 -3.33 -20.59
C ASN A 121 2.66 -2.65 -21.72
N GLU A 122 2.98 -2.99 -22.97
CA GLU A 122 2.27 -2.47 -24.15
C GLU A 122 0.80 -2.94 -24.19
N ASN A 123 0.54 -4.16 -23.68
CA ASN A 123 -0.81 -4.65 -23.50
C ASN A 123 -1.36 -4.15 -22.16
N PRO A 124 -2.34 -3.25 -22.11
CA PRO A 124 -2.90 -2.73 -20.86
C PRO A 124 -3.59 -3.81 -20.01
N TRP A 125 -4.04 -4.91 -20.63
CA TRP A 125 -4.66 -6.05 -19.95
C TRP A 125 -3.67 -7.08 -19.43
N HIS A 126 -2.36 -6.83 -19.55
CA HIS A 126 -1.34 -7.71 -18.99
C HIS A 126 -1.48 -7.78 -17.47
N LEU A 127 -1.61 -9.00 -16.94
CA LEU A 127 -1.58 -9.23 -15.49
C LEU A 127 -0.13 -9.40 -15.06
N HIS A 128 0.37 -8.44 -14.31
CA HIS A 128 1.74 -8.51 -13.82
C HIS A 128 1.93 -9.68 -12.85
N HIS A 129 2.88 -10.56 -13.16
CA HIS A 129 3.37 -11.61 -12.27
C HIS A 129 4.55 -11.08 -11.43
N GLU A 130 4.82 -11.72 -10.29
CA GLU A 130 5.92 -11.31 -9.41
C GLU A 130 7.30 -11.39 -10.08
N SER A 131 7.43 -12.21 -11.12
CA SER A 131 8.65 -12.40 -11.94
C SER A 131 8.79 -11.40 -13.09
N ASP A 132 7.80 -10.58 -13.35
CA ASP A 132 7.83 -9.62 -14.46
C ASP A 132 8.92 -8.56 -14.28
N PRO A 133 9.42 -7.99 -15.39
CA PRO A 133 10.40 -6.93 -15.35
C PRO A 133 9.94 -5.73 -14.50
N ILE A 134 10.87 -5.16 -13.74
CA ILE A 134 10.68 -3.96 -12.95
C ILE A 134 11.50 -2.81 -13.51
N GLY A 135 11.01 -1.57 -13.33
CA GLY A 135 11.66 -0.35 -13.82
C GLY A 135 10.77 0.49 -14.73
N ASP A 136 11.29 1.61 -15.17
CA ASP A 136 10.71 2.51 -16.17
C ASP A 136 9.28 3.01 -15.89
N SER A 137 8.75 2.77 -14.71
CA SER A 137 7.42 3.24 -14.30
C SER A 137 7.50 4.63 -13.69
N THR A 138 6.68 5.54 -14.20
CA THR A 138 6.55 6.91 -13.69
C THR A 138 5.17 7.13 -13.10
N VAL A 139 5.14 7.67 -11.88
CA VAL A 139 3.90 8.13 -11.23
C VAL A 139 3.89 9.65 -11.30
N THR A 140 2.91 10.22 -11.99
CA THR A 140 2.88 11.66 -12.35
C THR A 140 3.02 12.58 -11.16
N HIS A 141 2.31 12.29 -10.06
CA HIS A 141 2.33 13.11 -8.84
C HIS A 141 3.52 12.81 -7.92
N SER A 142 4.33 11.81 -8.24
CA SER A 142 5.52 11.42 -7.47
C SER A 142 6.53 10.72 -8.39
N PRO A 143 7.35 11.49 -9.14
CA PRO A 143 8.23 10.94 -10.19
C PRO A 143 9.30 9.99 -9.64
N THR A 144 9.68 10.13 -8.37
CA THR A 144 10.69 9.30 -7.72
C THR A 144 10.12 8.01 -7.10
N TYR A 145 8.78 7.83 -7.13
CA TYR A 145 8.12 6.77 -6.37
C TYR A 145 8.55 5.38 -6.81
N GLY A 146 8.40 5.05 -8.09
CA GLY A 146 8.73 3.72 -8.63
C GLY A 146 10.17 3.31 -8.30
N ILE A 147 11.15 4.19 -8.60
CA ILE A 147 12.57 3.88 -8.38
C ILE A 147 12.92 3.75 -6.89
N SER A 148 12.37 4.60 -6.03
CA SER A 148 12.62 4.52 -4.58
C SER A 148 12.03 3.25 -3.96
N LYS A 149 10.91 2.76 -4.49
CA LYS A 149 10.30 1.49 -4.06
C LYS A 149 11.06 0.27 -4.58
N ILE A 150 11.62 0.31 -5.80
CA ILE A 150 12.56 -0.71 -6.30
C ILE A 150 13.80 -0.77 -5.40
N SER A 151 14.35 0.40 -5.06
CA SER A 151 15.49 0.49 -4.13
C SER A 151 15.13 -0.07 -2.74
N GLN A 152 13.92 0.20 -2.24
CA GLN A 152 13.42 -0.38 -1.00
C GLN A 152 13.36 -1.90 -1.05
N GLU A 153 12.83 -2.49 -2.14
CA GLU A 153 12.82 -3.94 -2.32
C GLU A 153 14.24 -4.52 -2.32
N ALA A 154 15.19 -3.87 -2.98
CA ALA A 154 16.59 -4.32 -3.02
C ALA A 154 17.23 -4.31 -1.63
N VAL A 155 17.02 -3.25 -0.84
CA VAL A 155 17.50 -3.16 0.55
C VAL A 155 16.81 -4.22 1.42
N ALA A 156 15.49 -4.36 1.36
CA ALA A 156 14.74 -5.34 2.14
C ALA A 156 15.21 -6.79 1.85
N ARG A 157 15.42 -7.14 0.57
CA ARG A 157 15.95 -8.44 0.15
C ARG A 157 17.37 -8.69 0.67
N THR A 158 18.20 -7.66 0.68
CA THR A 158 19.57 -7.74 1.22
C THR A 158 19.54 -7.93 2.74
N MET A 159 18.78 -7.10 3.44
CA MET A 159 18.69 -7.17 4.91
C MET A 159 18.05 -8.48 5.39
N SER A 160 17.04 -9.00 4.66
CA SER A 160 16.48 -10.33 4.95
C SER A 160 17.56 -11.40 4.99
N ARG A 161 18.47 -11.43 4.00
CA ARG A 161 19.57 -12.42 3.93
C ARG A 161 20.65 -12.18 4.98
N VAL A 162 21.06 -10.91 5.14
CA VAL A 162 22.17 -10.55 6.06
C VAL A 162 21.80 -10.80 7.52
N LEU A 163 20.53 -10.57 7.88
CA LEU A 163 20.02 -10.71 9.24
C LEU A 163 19.36 -12.07 9.50
N ASP A 164 19.22 -12.92 8.47
CA ASP A 164 18.38 -14.12 8.50
C ASP A 164 16.97 -13.82 9.01
N LEU A 165 16.41 -12.69 8.55
CA LEU A 165 15.12 -12.15 8.98
C LEU A 165 14.05 -12.47 7.94
N PRO A 166 13.10 -13.39 8.23
CA PRO A 166 12.03 -13.75 7.30
C PRO A 166 11.23 -12.52 6.88
N THR A 167 11.10 -12.31 5.57
CA THR A 167 10.52 -11.08 5.02
C THR A 167 9.55 -11.41 3.89
N THR A 168 8.39 -10.76 3.89
CA THR A 168 7.49 -10.68 2.74
C THR A 168 7.52 -9.27 2.17
N ILE A 169 7.70 -9.15 0.87
CA ILE A 169 7.60 -7.90 0.11
C ILE A 169 6.29 -7.95 -0.66
N ALA A 170 5.33 -7.11 -0.29
CA ALA A 170 3.99 -7.10 -0.85
C ALA A 170 3.81 -5.91 -1.81
N ARG A 171 3.69 -6.19 -3.11
CA ARG A 171 3.43 -5.21 -4.16
C ARG A 171 1.94 -4.90 -4.21
N ILE A 172 1.55 -3.83 -3.51
CA ILE A 172 0.14 -3.44 -3.38
C ILE A 172 -0.34 -2.81 -4.67
N ASN A 173 -1.52 -3.24 -5.12
CA ASN A 173 -2.25 -2.61 -6.22
C ASN A 173 -3.14 -1.47 -5.69
N ALA A 174 -4.13 -0.99 -6.44
CA ALA A 174 -5.02 0.10 -6.07
C ALA A 174 -5.81 -0.24 -4.78
N SER A 175 -5.23 0.07 -3.62
CA SER A 175 -5.91 -0.08 -2.34
C SER A 175 -6.98 0.99 -2.14
N TYR A 176 -8.11 0.64 -1.52
CA TYR A 176 -9.21 1.56 -1.30
C TYR A 176 -10.02 1.20 -0.05
N GLY A 177 -10.78 2.15 0.45
CA GLY A 177 -11.69 2.02 1.58
C GLY A 177 -12.07 3.37 2.16
N ASP A 178 -12.59 3.37 3.39
CA ASP A 178 -13.00 4.61 4.07
C ASP A 178 -11.84 5.58 4.36
N ASN A 179 -10.63 5.06 4.44
CA ASN A 179 -9.44 5.86 4.75
C ASN A 179 -8.73 6.44 3.50
N GLY A 180 -9.25 6.22 2.29
CA GLY A 180 -8.70 6.78 1.06
C GLY A 180 -8.53 5.79 -0.08
N GLY A 181 -7.70 6.15 -1.05
CA GLY A 181 -7.35 5.35 -2.22
C GLY A 181 -7.86 5.91 -3.54
N LEU A 182 -7.25 5.48 -4.63
CA LEU A 182 -7.54 6.01 -5.96
C LEU A 182 -9.04 5.97 -6.32
N PRO A 183 -9.78 4.85 -6.12
CA PRO A 183 -11.21 4.82 -6.36
C PRO A 183 -12.00 5.85 -5.54
N LYS A 184 -11.64 6.04 -4.25
CA LYS A 184 -12.30 7.02 -3.39
C LYS A 184 -12.06 8.45 -3.85
N TYR A 185 -10.84 8.77 -4.32
CA TYR A 185 -10.55 10.09 -4.86
C TYR A 185 -11.34 10.36 -6.16
N HIS A 186 -11.50 9.35 -7.02
CA HIS A 186 -12.34 9.46 -8.22
C HIS A 186 -13.82 9.66 -7.84
N CYS A 187 -14.34 8.91 -6.87
CA CYS A 187 -15.71 9.11 -6.36
C CYS A 187 -15.93 10.55 -5.87
N ALA A 188 -15.01 11.07 -5.05
CA ALA A 188 -15.08 12.43 -4.54
C ALA A 188 -14.99 13.49 -5.67
N ALA A 189 -14.18 13.24 -6.70
CA ALA A 189 -14.10 14.12 -7.87
C ALA A 189 -15.43 14.15 -8.64
N ILE A 190 -16.04 13.00 -8.87
CA ILE A 190 -17.36 12.90 -9.53
C ILE A 190 -18.42 13.60 -8.69
N ALA A 191 -18.45 13.38 -7.38
CA ALA A 191 -19.38 14.04 -6.47
C ALA A 191 -19.26 15.57 -6.53
N ALA A 192 -18.05 16.09 -6.74
CA ALA A 192 -17.73 17.51 -6.85
C ALA A 192 -17.77 18.07 -8.28
N ASP A 193 -18.26 17.31 -9.28
CA ASP A 193 -18.29 17.64 -10.71
C ASP A 193 -16.90 18.05 -11.27
N LYS A 194 -15.83 17.43 -10.74
CA LYS A 194 -14.46 17.66 -11.20
C LYS A 194 -14.04 16.60 -12.21
N PRO A 195 -13.22 16.95 -13.21
CA PRO A 195 -12.71 16.00 -14.17
C PRO A 195 -11.73 15.02 -13.51
N ILE A 196 -11.69 13.80 -14.06
CA ILE A 196 -10.74 12.75 -13.70
C ILE A 196 -9.78 12.59 -14.87
N ILE A 197 -8.50 12.78 -14.61
CA ILE A 197 -7.46 12.63 -15.62
C ILE A 197 -7.03 11.16 -15.63
N LEU A 198 -7.26 10.50 -16.75
CA LEU A 198 -6.78 9.17 -17.08
C LEU A 198 -5.72 9.26 -18.18
N ARG A 199 -5.10 8.14 -18.49
CA ARG A 199 -4.07 8.10 -19.52
C ARG A 199 -4.71 8.01 -20.90
N ASP A 200 -3.95 8.49 -21.92
CA ASP A 200 -4.38 8.60 -23.31
C ASP A 200 -4.80 7.29 -23.96
N SER A 201 -4.38 6.15 -23.42
CA SER A 201 -4.72 4.82 -23.89
C SER A 201 -5.69 4.12 -22.94
N ALA A 202 -6.99 4.35 -23.11
CA ALA A 202 -7.99 3.48 -22.50
C ALA A 202 -7.85 2.04 -23.03
N PRO A 203 -8.09 0.99 -22.22
CA PRO A 203 -8.56 1.03 -20.83
C PRO A 203 -7.43 1.18 -19.80
N SER A 204 -7.80 1.57 -18.57
CA SER A 204 -6.90 1.69 -17.41
C SER A 204 -7.21 0.60 -16.36
N PRO A 205 -6.82 -0.68 -16.58
CA PRO A 205 -7.16 -1.77 -15.68
C PRO A 205 -6.30 -1.77 -14.41
N TYR A 206 -6.92 -2.15 -13.29
CA TYR A 206 -6.31 -2.34 -11.97
C TYR A 206 -6.87 -3.62 -11.33
N SER A 207 -6.22 -4.11 -10.28
CA SER A 207 -6.74 -5.15 -9.39
C SER A 207 -7.00 -4.54 -8.01
N PRO A 208 -8.10 -3.76 -7.83
CA PRO A 208 -8.34 -3.00 -6.62
C PRO A 208 -8.58 -3.93 -5.41
N ILE A 209 -7.99 -3.57 -4.26
CA ILE A 209 -8.13 -4.34 -3.03
C ILE A 209 -8.67 -3.46 -1.91
N HIS A 210 -9.71 -3.97 -1.22
CA HIS A 210 -10.35 -3.26 -0.12
C HIS A 210 -9.51 -3.30 1.17
N GLU A 211 -9.54 -2.23 1.98
CA GLU A 211 -8.77 -2.12 3.23
C GLU A 211 -9.10 -3.24 4.24
N THR A 212 -10.33 -3.77 4.23
CA THR A 212 -10.71 -4.91 5.06
C THR A 212 -9.99 -6.20 4.65
N ASP A 213 -9.85 -6.46 3.34
CA ASP A 213 -9.10 -7.61 2.85
C ASP A 213 -7.61 -7.47 3.17
N LEU A 214 -7.04 -6.27 2.99
CA LEU A 214 -5.66 -6.00 3.41
C LEU A 214 -5.47 -6.32 4.90
N ALA A 215 -6.35 -5.84 5.76
CA ALA A 215 -6.26 -6.07 7.20
C ALA A 215 -6.37 -7.56 7.57
N GLN A 216 -7.29 -8.30 6.95
CA GLN A 216 -7.47 -9.72 7.22
C GLN A 216 -6.34 -10.60 6.67
N GLN A 217 -5.70 -10.17 5.58
CA GLN A 217 -4.64 -10.92 4.91
C GLN A 217 -3.25 -10.71 5.52
N VAL A 218 -3.04 -9.65 6.31
CA VAL A 218 -1.72 -9.31 6.85
C VAL A 218 -1.07 -10.45 7.64
N SER A 219 -1.86 -11.20 8.43
CA SER A 219 -1.33 -12.32 9.21
C SER A 219 -0.76 -13.44 8.35
N TYR A 220 -1.45 -13.77 7.27
CA TYR A 220 -1.00 -14.80 6.33
C TYR A 220 0.27 -14.38 5.58
N LEU A 221 0.40 -13.10 5.23
CA LEU A 221 1.60 -12.58 4.58
C LEU A 221 2.81 -12.53 5.54
N LEU A 222 2.58 -12.30 6.83
CA LEU A 222 3.63 -12.42 7.84
C LEU A 222 4.05 -13.87 8.07
N GLU A 223 3.12 -14.83 7.98
CA GLU A 223 3.41 -16.27 8.07
C GLU A 223 4.12 -16.79 6.82
N ALA A 224 3.86 -16.21 5.65
CA ALA A 224 4.52 -16.55 4.37
C ALA A 224 5.92 -15.94 4.21
N ALA A 225 6.37 -15.16 5.21
CA ALA A 225 7.69 -14.55 5.18
C ALA A 225 8.80 -15.61 5.15
N SER A 226 9.82 -15.39 4.35
CA SER A 226 10.94 -16.31 4.17
C SER A 226 12.29 -15.59 4.02
N THR A 227 13.36 -16.36 4.07
CA THR A 227 14.72 -15.96 3.73
C THR A 227 15.23 -16.91 2.64
N PRO A 228 15.46 -16.47 1.40
CA PRO A 228 15.25 -15.13 0.83
C PRO A 228 13.78 -14.69 0.86
N SER A 229 13.57 -13.36 0.77
CA SER A 229 12.23 -12.77 0.89
C SER A 229 11.21 -13.33 -0.09
N THR A 230 10.02 -13.63 0.40
CA THR A 230 8.83 -13.88 -0.43
C THR A 230 8.39 -12.55 -1.07
N ILE A 231 8.16 -12.55 -2.39
CA ILE A 231 7.58 -11.41 -3.11
C ILE A 231 6.18 -11.80 -3.55
N VAL A 232 5.19 -10.94 -3.31
CA VAL A 232 3.78 -11.23 -3.60
C VAL A 232 3.06 -10.01 -4.14
N ASN A 233 2.21 -10.20 -5.15
CA ASN A 233 1.26 -9.19 -5.59
C ASN A 233 0.11 -9.11 -4.59
N TRP A 234 0.04 -8.05 -3.81
CA TRP A 234 -1.04 -7.84 -2.86
C TRP A 234 -2.16 -7.03 -3.51
N CYS A 235 -3.05 -7.71 -4.21
CA CYS A 235 -4.06 -7.15 -5.08
C CYS A 235 -5.42 -7.83 -4.87
N GLY A 236 -6.47 -7.21 -5.38
CA GLY A 236 -7.82 -7.82 -5.42
C GLY A 236 -7.90 -8.99 -6.40
N ASP A 237 -9.01 -9.73 -6.33
CA ASP A 237 -9.25 -10.90 -7.19
C ASP A 237 -9.78 -10.53 -8.57
N GLU A 238 -10.32 -9.34 -8.72
CA GLU A 238 -11.01 -8.86 -9.91
C GLU A 238 -10.17 -7.79 -10.62
N VAL A 239 -10.22 -7.81 -11.94
CA VAL A 239 -9.65 -6.74 -12.77
C VAL A 239 -10.76 -5.76 -13.10
N VAL A 240 -10.57 -4.50 -12.77
CA VAL A 240 -11.55 -3.42 -12.96
C VAL A 240 -10.85 -2.19 -13.54
N THR A 241 -11.40 -1.62 -14.58
CA THR A 241 -10.84 -0.39 -15.16
C THR A 241 -11.26 0.85 -14.36
N ALA A 242 -10.44 1.90 -14.44
CA ALA A 242 -10.79 3.19 -13.85
C ALA A 242 -12.08 3.74 -14.47
N GLU A 243 -12.30 3.49 -15.74
CA GLU A 243 -13.51 3.85 -16.48
C GLU A 243 -14.76 3.15 -15.93
N GLU A 244 -14.64 1.84 -15.61
CA GLU A 244 -15.75 1.05 -15.06
C GLU A 244 -16.15 1.55 -13.67
N TRP A 245 -15.20 1.74 -12.74
CA TRP A 245 -15.59 2.24 -11.43
C TRP A 245 -16.07 3.69 -11.45
N CYS A 246 -15.54 4.55 -12.35
CA CYS A 246 -16.05 5.90 -12.52
C CYS A 246 -17.51 5.88 -13.02
N THR A 247 -17.82 5.01 -13.98
CA THR A 247 -19.19 4.82 -14.48
C THR A 247 -20.12 4.32 -13.37
N PHE A 248 -19.65 3.37 -12.56
CA PHE A 248 -20.35 2.86 -11.40
C PHE A 248 -20.66 3.96 -10.37
N PHE A 249 -19.66 4.78 -10.00
CA PHE A 249 -19.88 5.93 -9.12
C PHE A 249 -20.85 6.95 -9.73
N GLY A 250 -20.74 7.21 -11.02
CA GLY A 250 -21.68 8.09 -11.72
C GLY A 250 -23.11 7.61 -11.56
N SER A 251 -23.35 6.31 -11.70
CA SER A 251 -24.69 5.72 -11.52
C SER A 251 -25.22 5.86 -10.11
N LEU A 252 -24.36 5.67 -9.08
CA LEU A 252 -24.74 5.81 -7.67
C LEU A 252 -25.03 7.26 -7.28
N LEU A 253 -24.26 8.19 -7.82
CA LEU A 253 -24.34 9.62 -7.50
C LEU A 253 -25.33 10.39 -8.38
N GLY A 254 -25.93 9.75 -9.41
CA GLY A 254 -26.78 10.42 -10.39
C GLY A 254 -26.03 11.45 -11.24
N LYS A 255 -24.74 11.22 -11.50
CA LYS A 255 -23.84 12.15 -12.20
C LYS A 255 -23.17 11.48 -13.40
N THR A 256 -22.73 12.27 -14.37
CA THR A 256 -21.94 11.80 -15.51
C THR A 256 -20.47 12.11 -15.25
N PRO A 257 -19.58 11.09 -15.12
CA PRO A 257 -18.15 11.31 -14.93
C PRO A 257 -17.53 12.05 -16.13
N GLN A 258 -16.70 13.05 -15.86
CA GLN A 258 -15.91 13.74 -16.86
C GLN A 258 -14.51 13.12 -16.90
N LEU A 259 -14.29 12.21 -17.88
CA LEU A 259 -12.99 11.56 -18.07
C LEU A 259 -12.18 12.32 -19.11
N ILE A 260 -10.97 12.73 -18.77
CA ILE A 260 -10.01 13.39 -19.65
C ILE A 260 -8.81 12.47 -19.82
N TYR A 261 -8.42 12.20 -21.06
CA TYR A 261 -7.29 11.33 -21.38
C TYR A 261 -6.08 12.17 -21.77
N GLU A 262 -4.99 11.97 -21.06
CA GLU A 262 -3.73 12.71 -21.26
C GLU A 262 -2.54 11.76 -21.45
N ASN A 263 -1.71 12.09 -22.45
CA ASN A 263 -0.45 11.37 -22.62
C ASN A 263 0.57 11.86 -21.60
N VAL A 264 0.87 11.01 -20.62
CA VAL A 264 1.93 11.24 -19.65
C VAL A 264 3.06 10.23 -19.88
N PRO A 265 4.20 10.66 -20.47
CA PRO A 265 5.29 9.77 -20.78
C PRO A 265 5.76 8.94 -19.57
N GLY A 266 5.94 7.65 -19.78
CA GLY A 266 6.42 6.70 -18.76
C GLY A 266 5.37 6.29 -17.72
N SER A 267 4.18 6.92 -17.70
CA SER A 267 3.12 6.48 -16.80
C SER A 267 2.46 5.19 -17.32
N GLN A 268 1.97 4.30 -16.42
CA GLN A 268 1.29 3.05 -16.83
C GLN A 268 -0.14 3.33 -17.31
N SER A 269 -0.59 2.70 -18.42
CA SER A 269 -1.99 2.76 -18.87
C SER A 269 -2.94 1.89 -18.07
N GLY A 270 -2.42 1.21 -17.10
CA GLY A 270 -3.08 0.32 -16.18
C GLY A 270 -2.01 -0.43 -15.41
N GLY A 271 -2.40 -1.20 -14.44
CA GLY A 271 -1.46 -1.92 -13.60
C GLY A 271 -2.14 -3.08 -12.89
N ALA A 272 -2.94 -3.89 -13.63
CA ALA A 272 -3.53 -5.10 -13.08
C ALA A 272 -2.43 -6.12 -12.74
N ALA A 273 -2.64 -6.90 -11.68
CA ALA A 273 -1.70 -7.91 -11.23
C ALA A 273 -2.38 -9.27 -11.10
N ASP A 274 -1.63 -10.36 -11.30
CA ASP A 274 -2.10 -11.71 -11.09
C ASP A 274 -2.26 -11.98 -9.58
N PRO A 275 -3.46 -12.33 -9.09
CA PRO A 275 -3.71 -12.63 -7.69
C PRO A 275 -3.37 -14.07 -7.30
N SER A 276 -2.97 -14.94 -8.23
CA SER A 276 -2.91 -16.39 -8.02
C SER A 276 -1.99 -16.80 -6.88
N PHE A 277 -0.79 -16.22 -6.82
CA PHE A 277 0.14 -16.51 -5.73
C PHE A 277 -0.37 -15.97 -4.39
N ARG A 278 -0.86 -14.73 -4.36
CA ARG A 278 -1.48 -14.19 -3.14
C ARG A 278 -2.65 -15.05 -2.65
N LYS A 279 -3.54 -15.50 -3.57
CA LYS A 279 -4.68 -16.38 -3.24
C LYS A 279 -4.24 -17.71 -2.66
N SER A 280 -3.12 -18.27 -3.09
CA SER A 280 -2.58 -19.49 -2.51
C SER A 280 -2.12 -19.33 -1.06
N ILE A 281 -1.78 -18.09 -0.65
CA ILE A 281 -1.34 -17.74 0.72
C ILE A 281 -2.55 -17.34 1.58
N THR A 282 -3.39 -16.42 1.07
CA THR A 282 -4.42 -15.74 1.89
C THR A 282 -5.84 -16.25 1.67
N GLY A 283 -6.06 -17.07 0.65
CA GLY A 283 -7.38 -17.32 0.10
C GLY A 283 -7.93 -16.13 -0.71
N PRO A 284 -9.17 -16.21 -1.20
CA PRO A 284 -9.80 -15.14 -1.98
C PRO A 284 -10.09 -13.90 -1.13
N CYS A 285 -10.23 -12.75 -1.79
CA CYS A 285 -10.81 -11.54 -1.19
C CYS A 285 -12.28 -11.80 -0.81
N LYS A 286 -12.75 -11.12 0.23
CA LYS A 286 -14.13 -11.25 0.72
C LYS A 286 -15.02 -10.11 0.24
N ILE A 287 -14.42 -8.97 -0.07
CA ILE A 287 -15.14 -7.77 -0.48
C ILE A 287 -15.03 -7.65 -2.00
N SER A 288 -16.19 -7.73 -2.69
CA SER A 288 -16.25 -7.41 -4.13
C SER A 288 -15.93 -5.94 -4.36
N TRP A 289 -15.40 -5.59 -5.52
CA TRP A 289 -15.10 -4.18 -5.79
C TRP A 289 -16.37 -3.30 -5.77
N MET A 290 -17.50 -3.82 -6.23
CA MET A 290 -18.77 -3.09 -6.24
C MET A 290 -19.28 -2.82 -4.82
N ASP A 291 -19.31 -3.83 -3.95
CA ASP A 291 -19.77 -3.66 -2.57
C ASP A 291 -18.85 -2.71 -1.79
N GLY A 292 -17.54 -2.91 -1.92
CA GLY A 292 -16.55 -2.06 -1.26
C GLY A 292 -16.58 -0.62 -1.74
N MET A 293 -16.80 -0.38 -3.03
CA MET A 293 -16.87 0.97 -3.58
C MET A 293 -18.22 1.64 -3.31
N ALA A 294 -19.33 0.88 -3.26
CA ALA A 294 -20.62 1.42 -2.88
C ALA A 294 -20.64 1.95 -1.44
N SER A 295 -19.96 1.28 -0.51
CA SER A 295 -19.99 1.62 0.92
C SER A 295 -19.58 3.07 1.20
N PHE A 296 -18.54 3.58 0.54
CA PHE A 296 -18.12 4.97 0.73
C PHE A 296 -18.78 5.96 -0.24
N ALA A 297 -19.32 5.50 -1.38
CA ALA A 297 -20.07 6.37 -2.28
C ALA A 297 -21.36 6.87 -1.62
N GLU A 298 -22.00 6.06 -0.79
CA GLU A 298 -23.20 6.43 -0.04
C GLU A 298 -22.97 7.64 0.88
N HIS A 299 -21.76 7.87 1.35
CA HIS A 299 -21.41 9.04 2.16
C HIS A 299 -21.47 10.36 1.38
N HIS A 300 -21.46 10.32 0.04
CA HIS A 300 -21.58 11.47 -0.85
C HIS A 300 -23.00 11.70 -1.38
N VAL A 301 -23.92 10.76 -1.15
CA VAL A 301 -25.33 10.87 -1.59
C VAL A 301 -26.18 11.68 -0.60
N LYS A 302 -25.68 11.97 0.58
CA LYS A 302 -26.30 12.81 1.61
C LYS A 302 -25.78 14.22 1.49
#